data_9797c37e52252c71be50d1edfd1c2cdd
#
_entry.id   9797c37e52252c71be50d1edfd1c2cdd
#
_cell.length_a   1.000
_cell.length_b   1.000
_cell.length_c   1.000
_cell.angle_alpha   90.00
_cell.angle_beta   90.00
_cell.angle_gamma   90.00
#
_symmetry.space_group_name_H-M   'P 1'
#
loop_
_entity.id
_entity.type
_entity.pdbx_description
1 polymer ?
#
loop_
_entity_poly.entity_id
_entity_poly.type
_entity_poly.pdbx_seq_one_letter_code
_entity_poly.pdbx_strand_id
1 'polypeptide(L)'
;CAMVLGENIGTTITANIAASVGNTQAKRAAMSHTIFNLFGVVWALIFFKPFLMLVGRIIELFGLPNPAADGFAVGSATSAEGTAALYGLSMLHTLFNTINTCILIWFVKFIENAVVWIIKTPKNQEQEMFRLKYISAGPLATPELATEQAFNEITHFAQISRNGLAYVR
;
A
#
# COMPACT_ATOMS: atom_id res chain seq x y z
N CYS A 1 8.10 -18.29 5.73
CA CYS A 1 7.23 -17.37 6.49
C CYS A 1 7.96 -16.06 6.85
N ALA A 2 9.16 -16.11 7.47
CA ALA A 2 9.92 -14.91 7.81
C ALA A 2 10.21 -14.00 6.59
N MET A 3 10.51 -14.59 5.44
CA MET A 3 10.73 -13.85 4.20
C MET A 3 9.50 -13.04 3.76
N VAL A 4 8.29 -13.60 3.88
CA VAL A 4 7.04 -12.89 3.54
C VAL A 4 6.83 -11.66 4.44
N LEU A 5 7.06 -11.82 5.75
CA LEU A 5 6.99 -10.69 6.68
C LEU A 5 8.07 -9.64 6.39
N GLY A 6 9.28 -10.08 6.05
CA GLY A 6 10.38 -9.20 5.65
C GLY A 6 10.10 -8.45 4.34
N GLU A 7 9.48 -9.10 3.37
CA GLU A 7 9.05 -8.50 2.10
C GLU A 7 8.05 -7.35 2.33
N ASN A 8 7.06 -7.57 3.21
CA ASN A 8 6.09 -6.52 3.57
C ASN A 8 6.77 -5.27 4.17
N ILE A 9 7.84 -5.43 4.96
CA ILE A 9 8.62 -4.29 5.44
C ILE A 9 9.47 -3.70 4.31
N GLY A 10 10.14 -4.54 3.52
CA GLY A 10 11.02 -4.11 2.43
C GLY A 10 10.30 -3.23 1.41
N THR A 11 9.08 -3.59 1.01
CA THR A 11 8.26 -2.79 0.08
C THR A 11 7.94 -1.39 0.63
N THR A 12 7.82 -1.23 1.94
CA THR A 12 7.59 0.10 2.53
C THR A 12 8.83 0.98 2.47
N ILE A 13 10.01 0.40 2.57
CA ILE A 13 11.27 1.15 2.46
C ILE A 13 11.40 1.73 1.05
N THR A 14 11.18 0.91 0.01
CA THR A 14 11.24 1.38 -1.39
C THR A 14 10.18 2.45 -1.67
N ALA A 15 8.97 2.29 -1.13
CA ALA A 15 7.90 3.30 -1.23
C ALA A 15 8.32 4.64 -0.58
N ASN A 16 8.95 4.61 0.60
CA ASN A 16 9.43 5.83 1.27
C ASN A 16 10.60 6.49 0.52
N ILE A 17 11.52 5.71 -0.03
CA ILE A 17 12.60 6.25 -0.88
C ILE A 17 12.00 6.96 -2.09
N ALA A 18 11.07 6.31 -2.81
CA ALA A 18 10.39 6.93 -3.95
C ALA A 18 9.61 8.20 -3.56
N ALA A 19 8.93 8.18 -2.41
CA ALA A 19 8.18 9.33 -1.92
C ALA A 19 9.06 10.47 -1.41
N SER A 20 10.35 10.25 -1.14
CA SER A 20 11.26 11.26 -0.59
C SER A 20 11.39 12.49 -1.51
N VAL A 21 11.34 12.28 -2.83
CA VAL A 21 11.35 13.33 -3.85
C VAL A 21 9.96 13.82 -4.23
N GLY A 22 8.90 13.21 -3.66
CA GLY A 22 7.52 13.56 -3.92
C GLY A 22 6.99 14.69 -3.04
N ASN A 23 5.74 15.08 -3.30
CA ASN A 23 5.02 16.06 -2.50
C ASN A 23 4.64 15.51 -1.10
N THR A 24 4.09 16.37 -0.25
CA THR A 24 3.66 15.99 1.11
C THR A 24 2.65 14.85 1.14
N GLN A 25 1.76 14.78 0.15
CA GLN A 25 0.75 13.70 0.07
C GLN A 25 1.40 12.36 -0.28
N ALA A 26 2.37 12.33 -1.19
CA ALA A 26 3.14 11.14 -1.51
C ALA A 26 3.90 10.60 -0.28
N LYS A 27 4.55 11.50 0.48
CA LYS A 27 5.23 11.15 1.74
C LYS A 27 4.28 10.59 2.77
N ARG A 28 3.09 11.18 2.92
CA ARG A 28 2.03 10.70 3.82
C ARG A 28 1.51 9.32 3.41
N ALA A 29 1.28 9.10 2.12
CA ALA A 29 0.85 7.81 1.60
C ALA A 29 1.89 6.71 1.88
N ALA A 30 3.17 6.97 1.61
CA ALA A 30 4.26 6.04 1.91
C ALA A 30 4.40 5.74 3.42
N MET A 31 4.26 6.76 4.27
CA MET A 31 4.29 6.59 5.73
C MET A 31 3.08 5.80 6.23
N SER A 32 1.88 6.04 5.69
CA SER A 32 0.68 5.24 6.01
C SER A 32 0.90 3.76 5.67
N HIS A 33 1.49 3.49 4.51
CA HIS A 33 1.85 2.13 4.09
C HIS A 33 2.85 1.48 5.06
N THR A 34 3.84 2.25 5.53
CA THR A 34 4.80 1.76 6.53
C THR A 34 4.13 1.40 7.85
N ILE A 35 3.28 2.27 8.38
CA ILE A 35 2.54 2.03 9.63
C ILE A 35 1.65 0.79 9.48
N PHE A 36 0.95 0.67 8.36
CA PHE A 36 0.08 -0.45 8.04
C PHE A 36 0.84 -1.79 8.07
N ASN A 37 1.97 -1.88 7.36
CA ASN A 37 2.75 -3.12 7.28
C ASN A 37 3.50 -3.41 8.59
N LEU A 38 4.04 -2.40 9.27
CA LEU A 38 4.71 -2.57 10.54
C LEU A 38 3.75 -3.13 11.61
N PHE A 39 2.53 -2.57 11.69
CA PHE A 39 1.50 -3.09 12.58
C PHE A 39 1.19 -4.56 12.24
N GLY A 40 1.02 -4.86 10.94
CA GLY A 40 0.77 -6.22 10.46
C GLY A 40 1.86 -7.19 10.91
N VAL A 41 3.12 -6.84 10.72
CA VAL A 41 4.24 -7.70 11.11
C VAL A 41 4.30 -7.88 12.63
N VAL A 42 4.05 -6.84 13.41
CA VAL A 42 4.08 -6.93 14.89
C VAL A 42 3.04 -7.91 15.40
N TRP A 43 1.77 -7.80 14.98
CA TRP A 43 0.74 -8.73 15.45
C TRP A 43 0.99 -10.15 14.92
N ALA A 44 1.48 -10.31 13.68
CA ALA A 44 1.78 -11.60 13.11
C ALA A 44 2.94 -12.31 13.86
N LEU A 45 3.92 -11.56 14.37
CA LEU A 45 4.99 -12.13 15.22
C LEU A 45 4.46 -12.52 16.60
N ILE A 46 3.57 -11.73 17.22
CA ILE A 46 2.96 -12.04 18.51
C ILE A 46 2.13 -13.33 18.41
N PHE A 47 1.35 -13.45 17.36
CA PHE A 47 0.47 -14.61 17.13
C PHE A 47 1.04 -15.63 16.14
N PHE A 48 2.37 -15.71 15.99
CA PHE A 48 3.02 -16.47 14.92
C PHE A 48 2.62 -17.96 14.92
N LYS A 49 2.71 -18.64 16.08
CA LYS A 49 2.34 -20.06 16.18
C LYS A 49 0.86 -20.32 15.85
N PRO A 50 -0.12 -19.69 16.52
CA PRO A 50 -1.52 -19.91 16.20
C PRO A 50 -1.87 -19.53 14.76
N PHE A 51 -1.22 -18.53 14.19
CA PHE A 51 -1.42 -18.13 12.79
C PHE A 51 -0.91 -19.20 11.81
N LEU A 52 0.29 -19.76 12.06
CA LEU A 52 0.80 -20.88 11.24
C LEU A 52 -0.08 -22.13 11.36
N MET A 53 -0.57 -22.46 12.56
CA MET A 53 -1.48 -23.60 12.75
C MET A 53 -2.80 -23.41 12.01
N LEU A 54 -3.34 -22.19 11.97
CA LEU A 54 -4.53 -21.85 11.18
C LEU A 54 -4.29 -22.10 9.69
N VAL A 55 -3.17 -21.59 9.15
CA VAL A 55 -2.79 -21.81 7.75
C VAL A 55 -2.64 -23.30 7.45
N GLY A 56 -1.93 -24.04 8.32
CA GLY A 56 -1.74 -25.47 8.17
C GLY A 56 -3.06 -26.27 8.12
N ARG A 57 -4.01 -25.95 9.01
CA ARG A 57 -5.34 -26.58 9.00
C ARG A 57 -6.13 -26.27 7.73
N ILE A 58 -6.03 -25.06 7.21
CA ILE A 58 -6.69 -24.71 5.95
C ILE A 58 -6.12 -25.52 4.80
N ILE A 59 -4.80 -25.72 4.76
CA ILE A 59 -4.13 -26.55 3.74
C ILE A 59 -4.55 -28.01 3.84
N GLU A 60 -4.72 -28.55 5.06
CA GLU A 60 -5.26 -29.89 5.28
C GLU A 60 -6.69 -30.06 4.73
N LEU A 61 -7.54 -29.03 4.82
CA LEU A 61 -8.90 -29.06 4.26
C LEU A 61 -8.89 -29.19 2.72
N PHE A 62 -7.81 -28.77 2.07
CA PHE A 62 -7.61 -28.98 0.64
C PHE A 62 -6.99 -30.36 0.31
N GLY A 63 -6.83 -31.23 1.30
CA GLY A 63 -6.29 -32.59 1.12
C GLY A 63 -4.77 -32.64 0.95
N LEU A 64 -4.05 -31.58 1.34
CA LEU A 64 -2.60 -31.51 1.30
C LEU A 64 -1.97 -31.71 2.69
N PRO A 65 -0.71 -32.18 2.78
CA PRO A 65 0.00 -32.27 4.04
C PRO A 65 0.07 -30.92 4.77
N ASN A 66 0.00 -30.94 6.10
CA ASN A 66 0.08 -29.70 6.89
C ASN A 66 1.52 -29.15 6.90
N PRO A 67 1.77 -27.98 6.29
CA PRO A 67 3.11 -27.39 6.26
C PRO A 67 3.55 -26.79 7.62
N ALA A 68 2.65 -26.72 8.59
CA ALA A 68 2.94 -26.28 9.96
C ALA A 68 3.10 -27.43 10.96
N ALA A 69 3.01 -28.69 10.51
CA ALA A 69 3.19 -29.85 11.38
C ALA A 69 4.66 -30.03 11.78
N ASP A 70 4.86 -30.56 12.99
CA ASP A 70 6.19 -30.91 13.47
C ASP A 70 6.82 -31.98 12.56
N GLY A 71 8.07 -31.75 12.14
CA GLY A 71 8.78 -32.65 11.24
C GLY A 71 8.41 -32.53 9.76
N PHE A 72 7.59 -31.54 9.37
CA PHE A 72 7.31 -31.29 7.96
C PHE A 72 8.61 -30.95 7.20
N ALA A 73 8.94 -31.76 6.20
CA ALA A 73 10.05 -31.52 5.28
C ALA A 73 9.52 -31.08 3.93
N VAL A 74 10.08 -30.01 3.39
CA VAL A 74 9.74 -29.53 2.05
C VAL A 74 10.32 -30.50 1.02
N GLY A 75 9.43 -31.22 0.32
CA GLY A 75 9.80 -32.08 -0.79
C GLY A 75 10.14 -31.29 -2.08
N SER A 76 10.29 -32.02 -3.19
CA SER A 76 10.42 -31.37 -4.51
C SER A 76 9.16 -30.54 -4.83
N ALA A 77 9.29 -29.51 -5.69
CA ALA A 77 8.18 -28.63 -6.03
C ALA A 77 6.95 -29.39 -6.64
N THR A 78 7.18 -30.58 -7.17
CA THR A 78 6.13 -31.46 -7.75
C THR A 78 5.57 -32.47 -6.77
N SER A 79 6.14 -32.60 -5.56
CA SER A 79 5.61 -33.49 -4.53
C SER A 79 4.42 -32.86 -3.79
N ALA A 80 3.64 -33.69 -3.08
CA ALA A 80 2.54 -33.19 -2.27
C ALA A 80 3.03 -32.21 -1.18
N GLU A 81 4.18 -32.48 -0.57
CA GLU A 81 4.83 -31.61 0.45
C GLU A 81 5.31 -30.29 -0.16
N GLY A 82 5.93 -30.33 -1.36
CA GLY A 82 6.35 -29.12 -2.07
C GLY A 82 5.15 -28.25 -2.44
N THR A 83 4.09 -28.88 -2.97
CA THR A 83 2.83 -28.23 -3.28
C THR A 83 2.18 -27.62 -2.02
N ALA A 84 2.13 -28.37 -0.92
CA ALA A 84 1.61 -27.89 0.36
C ALA A 84 2.41 -26.68 0.90
N ALA A 85 3.73 -26.68 0.76
CA ALA A 85 4.57 -25.55 1.16
C ALA A 85 4.27 -24.29 0.34
N LEU A 86 4.12 -24.42 -0.99
CA LEU A 86 3.80 -23.30 -1.89
C LEU A 86 2.39 -22.72 -1.57
N TYR A 87 1.38 -23.57 -1.48
CA TYR A 87 0.03 -23.13 -1.12
C TYR A 87 -0.04 -22.56 0.29
N GLY A 88 0.70 -23.17 1.25
CA GLY A 88 0.81 -22.66 2.62
C GLY A 88 1.41 -21.27 2.68
N LEU A 89 2.47 -21.01 1.89
CA LEU A 89 3.10 -19.69 1.82
C LEU A 89 2.17 -18.64 1.19
N SER A 90 1.48 -18.99 0.10
CA SER A 90 0.50 -18.12 -0.56
C SER A 90 -0.69 -17.83 0.34
N MET A 91 -1.21 -18.85 1.04
CA MET A 91 -2.31 -18.73 1.99
C MET A 91 -1.93 -17.85 3.18
N LEU A 92 -0.72 -18.03 3.72
CA LEU A 92 -0.18 -17.19 4.79
C LEU A 92 -0.15 -15.72 4.37
N HIS A 93 0.37 -15.42 3.16
CA HIS A 93 0.44 -14.06 2.64
C HIS A 93 -0.97 -13.46 2.47
N THR A 94 -1.89 -14.21 1.88
CA THR A 94 -3.28 -13.75 1.66
C THR A 94 -3.99 -13.48 2.96
N LEU A 95 -3.95 -14.44 3.91
CA LEU A 95 -4.59 -14.30 5.21
C LEU A 95 -3.99 -13.17 6.03
N PHE A 96 -2.65 -13.05 6.02
CA PHE A 96 -1.96 -11.95 6.69
C PHE A 96 -2.49 -10.59 6.22
N ASN A 97 -2.50 -10.35 4.92
CA ASN A 97 -2.95 -9.07 4.37
C ASN A 97 -4.45 -8.84 4.59
N THR A 98 -5.28 -9.88 4.44
CA THR A 98 -6.73 -9.78 4.64
C THR A 98 -7.05 -9.46 6.11
N ILE A 99 -6.48 -10.18 7.06
CA ILE A 99 -6.69 -9.94 8.49
C ILE A 99 -6.20 -8.55 8.88
N ASN A 100 -4.98 -8.19 8.41
CA ASN A 100 -4.41 -6.86 8.68
C ASN A 100 -5.32 -5.74 8.16
N THR A 101 -5.84 -5.87 6.94
CA THR A 101 -6.79 -4.92 6.36
C THR A 101 -8.09 -4.86 7.16
N CYS A 102 -8.67 -6.00 7.51
CA CYS A 102 -9.91 -6.07 8.29
C CYS A 102 -9.77 -5.41 9.67
N ILE A 103 -8.61 -5.54 10.31
CA ILE A 103 -8.34 -4.89 11.59
C ILE A 103 -8.16 -3.38 11.38
N LEU A 104 -7.29 -2.98 10.45
CA LEU A 104 -6.85 -1.59 10.31
C LEU A 104 -7.87 -0.67 9.64
N ILE A 105 -8.89 -1.20 8.95
CA ILE A 105 -9.99 -0.40 8.38
C ILE A 105 -10.72 0.41 9.45
N TRP A 106 -10.81 -0.11 10.68
CA TRP A 106 -11.42 0.59 11.81
C TRP A 106 -10.51 1.67 12.40
N PHE A 107 -9.20 1.61 12.13
CA PHE A 107 -8.19 2.50 12.66
C PHE A 107 -7.66 3.52 11.63
N VAL A 108 -8.32 3.65 10.47
CA VAL A 108 -7.90 4.57 9.39
C VAL A 108 -7.72 6.01 9.91
N LYS A 109 -8.67 6.51 10.69
CA LYS A 109 -8.58 7.86 11.29
C LYS A 109 -7.38 8.02 12.22
N PHE A 110 -7.03 6.98 12.97
CA PHE A 110 -5.86 6.99 13.85
C PHE A 110 -4.57 7.03 13.03
N ILE A 111 -4.48 6.23 11.97
CA ILE A 111 -3.33 6.22 11.05
C ILE A 111 -3.19 7.58 10.37
N GLU A 112 -4.29 8.16 9.87
CA GLU A 112 -4.32 9.49 9.26
C GLU A 112 -3.75 10.55 10.21
N ASN A 113 -4.25 10.60 11.44
CA ASN A 113 -3.79 11.55 12.44
C ASN A 113 -2.30 11.37 12.78
N ALA A 114 -1.85 10.12 12.95
CA ALA A 114 -0.45 9.81 13.21
C ALA A 114 0.46 10.28 12.07
N VAL A 115 0.06 10.01 10.82
CA VAL A 115 0.82 10.40 9.63
C VAL A 115 0.87 11.93 9.46
N VAL A 116 -0.24 12.62 9.68
CA VAL A 116 -0.29 14.10 9.62
C VAL A 116 0.56 14.72 10.73
N TRP A 117 0.62 14.09 11.90
CA TRP A 117 1.47 14.55 13.00
C TRP A 117 2.97 14.36 12.68
N ILE A 118 3.34 13.22 12.06
CA ILE A 118 4.74 12.93 11.66
C ILE A 118 5.16 13.82 10.50
N ILE A 119 4.32 13.95 9.47
CA ILE A 119 4.63 14.68 8.23
C ILE A 119 3.76 15.94 8.17
N LYS A 120 4.31 17.03 8.69
CA LYS A 120 3.64 18.33 8.67
C LYS A 120 3.65 18.92 7.26
N THR A 121 2.57 19.59 6.87
CA THR A 121 2.51 20.35 5.62
C THR A 121 3.33 21.64 5.79
N PRO A 122 4.32 21.93 4.92
CA PRO A 122 4.96 23.24 4.90
C PRO A 122 3.93 24.33 4.61
N LYS A 123 3.99 25.45 5.33
CA LYS A 123 3.02 26.57 5.18
C LYS A 123 2.89 27.09 3.74
N ASN A 124 3.93 26.96 2.93
CA ASN A 124 3.90 27.39 1.52
C ASN A 124 3.19 26.40 0.59
N GLN A 125 3.01 25.14 0.98
CA GLN A 125 2.29 24.15 0.15
C GLN A 125 0.77 24.15 0.35
N GLU A 126 0.25 24.79 1.40
CA GLU A 126 -1.20 24.97 1.54
C GLU A 126 -1.80 25.83 0.41
N GLN A 127 -0.98 26.64 -0.26
CA GLN A 127 -1.40 27.45 -1.41
C GLN A 127 -1.30 26.71 -2.75
N GLU A 128 -0.55 25.59 -2.81
CA GLU A 128 -0.45 24.71 -3.99
C GLU A 128 -1.43 23.52 -3.97
N MET A 129 -2.45 23.58 -3.12
CA MET A 129 -3.56 22.65 -3.26
C MET A 129 -4.11 22.84 -4.68
N PHE A 130 -4.15 21.74 -5.43
CA PHE A 130 -4.61 21.55 -6.80
C PHE A 130 -5.84 22.44 -7.09
N ARG A 131 -5.62 23.73 -7.25
CA ARG A 131 -6.64 24.67 -7.71
C ARG A 131 -6.51 24.71 -9.22
N LEU A 132 -7.55 24.26 -9.86
CA LEU A 132 -7.72 24.49 -11.28
C LEU A 132 -7.51 25.99 -11.54
N LYS A 133 -6.58 26.32 -12.41
CA LYS A 133 -6.15 27.71 -12.64
C LYS A 133 -7.19 28.50 -13.43
N TYR A 134 -7.81 27.82 -14.37
CA TYR A 134 -8.72 28.42 -15.35
C TYR A 134 -10.20 28.09 -15.07
N ILE A 135 -10.48 27.00 -14.34
CA ILE A 135 -11.84 26.62 -13.99
C ILE A 135 -12.17 27.16 -12.60
N SER A 136 -12.99 28.20 -12.53
CA SER A 136 -13.51 28.72 -11.26
C SER A 136 -14.68 27.87 -10.76
N ALA A 137 -14.81 27.70 -9.43
CA ALA A 137 -15.86 26.91 -8.79
C ALA A 137 -17.26 27.57 -8.83
N GLY A 138 -17.52 28.45 -9.79
CA GLY A 138 -18.79 29.15 -9.99
C GLY A 138 -19.60 28.64 -11.19
N PRO A 139 -20.90 28.97 -11.30
CA PRO A 139 -21.68 28.64 -12.46
C PRO A 139 -21.09 29.33 -13.70
N LEU A 140 -20.74 28.51 -14.69
CA LEU A 140 -20.20 28.99 -15.96
C LEU A 140 -21.35 29.60 -16.76
N ALA A 141 -21.21 30.83 -17.21
CA ALA A 141 -22.29 31.61 -17.82
C ALA A 141 -22.70 31.07 -19.20
N THR A 142 -21.79 30.40 -19.94
CA THR A 142 -22.08 29.82 -21.26
C THR A 142 -21.28 28.52 -21.49
N PRO A 143 -21.79 27.59 -22.33
CA PRO A 143 -21.07 26.35 -22.68
C PRO A 143 -19.75 26.63 -23.41
N GLU A 144 -19.67 27.70 -24.20
CA GLU A 144 -18.44 28.08 -24.93
C GLU A 144 -17.35 28.47 -23.97
N LEU A 145 -17.66 29.27 -22.94
CA LEU A 145 -16.71 29.68 -21.91
C LEU A 145 -16.23 28.48 -21.09
N ALA A 146 -17.12 27.53 -20.78
CA ALA A 146 -16.77 26.30 -20.09
C ALA A 146 -15.77 25.47 -20.88
N THR A 147 -15.97 25.35 -22.19
CA THR A 147 -15.09 24.62 -23.11
C THR A 147 -13.72 25.30 -23.22
N GLU A 148 -13.67 26.62 -23.33
CA GLU A 148 -12.43 27.38 -23.38
C GLU A 148 -11.63 27.25 -22.08
N GLN A 149 -12.27 27.34 -20.93
CA GLN A 149 -11.62 27.15 -19.63
C GLN A 149 -11.07 25.75 -19.46
N ALA A 150 -11.81 24.72 -19.87
CA ALA A 150 -11.37 23.34 -19.84
C ALA A 150 -10.16 23.12 -20.76
N PHE A 151 -10.16 23.70 -21.96
CA PHE A 151 -9.03 23.61 -22.89
C PHE A 151 -7.77 24.30 -22.33
N ASN A 152 -7.92 25.45 -21.72
CA ASN A 152 -6.83 26.17 -21.08
C ASN A 152 -6.24 25.39 -19.91
N GLU A 153 -7.07 24.70 -19.10
CA GLU A 153 -6.63 23.87 -18.00
C GLU A 153 -5.84 22.64 -18.49
N ILE A 154 -6.33 21.97 -19.56
CA ILE A 154 -5.65 20.83 -20.18
C ILE A 154 -4.26 21.27 -20.74
N THR A 155 -4.21 22.43 -21.40
CA THR A 155 -2.96 22.99 -21.93
C THR A 155 -1.96 23.29 -20.82
N HIS A 156 -2.42 23.87 -19.71
CA HIS A 156 -1.61 24.14 -18.53
C HIS A 156 -1.08 22.85 -17.90
N PHE A 157 -1.91 21.83 -17.78
CA PHE A 157 -1.52 20.52 -17.28
C PHE A 157 -0.45 19.85 -18.18
N ALA A 158 -0.62 19.93 -19.50
CA ALA A 158 0.35 19.43 -20.47
C ALA A 158 1.71 20.15 -20.35
N GLN A 159 1.72 21.47 -20.11
CA GLN A 159 2.94 22.24 -19.89
C GLN A 159 3.65 21.83 -18.60
N ILE A 160 2.92 21.65 -17.49
CA ILE A 160 3.48 21.19 -16.23
C ILE A 160 4.09 19.80 -16.40
N SER A 161 3.38 18.89 -17.05
CA SER A 161 3.85 17.51 -17.31
C SER A 161 5.12 17.51 -18.17
N ARG A 162 5.18 18.33 -19.22
CA ARG A 162 6.37 18.49 -20.06
C ARG A 162 7.57 19.04 -19.28
N ASN A 163 7.34 20.05 -18.43
CA ASN A 163 8.39 20.61 -17.59
C ASN A 163 8.88 19.59 -16.56
N GLY A 164 7.97 18.82 -15.94
CA GLY A 164 8.34 17.73 -15.03
C GLY A 164 9.21 16.66 -15.69
N LEU A 165 8.90 16.27 -16.93
CA LEU A 165 9.72 15.33 -17.71
C LEU A 165 11.11 15.90 -18.07
N ALA A 166 11.23 17.21 -18.23
CA ALA A 166 12.53 17.85 -18.50
C ALA A 166 13.48 17.83 -17.29
N TYR A 167 12.96 17.72 -16.06
CA TYR A 167 13.78 17.55 -14.85
C TYR A 167 14.30 16.12 -14.63
N VAL A 168 13.76 15.14 -15.35
CA VAL A 168 14.14 13.71 -15.23
C VAL A 168 15.21 13.31 -16.25
N ARG A 169 15.54 14.18 -17.19
CA ARG A 169 16.64 14.00 -18.16
C ARG A 169 17.93 14.64 -17.64
#